data_1afdb6f8a1a7e2ed350e5f1b3a2b4634
#
_entry.id   1afdb6f8a1a7e2ed350e5f1b3a2b4634
#
_cell.length_a   1.000
_cell.length_b   1.000
_cell.length_c   1.000
_cell.angle_alpha   90.00
_cell.angle_beta   90.00
_cell.angle_gamma   90.00
#
_symmetry.space_group_name_H-M   'P 1'
#
loop_
_entity.id
_entity.type
_entity.pdbx_description
1 polymer ?
#
loop_
_entity_poly.entity_id
_entity_poly.type
_entity_poly.pdbx_seq_one_letter_code
_entity_poly.pdbx_strand_id
1 'polypeptide(L)'
;MKYLVAMALAVFAAAPASAESMQIAPNRSRSSAKGPSQYFTGSVTVDPLYAANESTSSSGGLVAFEPGARSAWHTHPGGQFLIVTSGTGWVQEEGGQKREIKPGDVIWTPPGVKHWHGATAANAMSHIAITNVVGGKNVDWMEKVSDEQYLK
;
A
#
# COMPACT_ATOMS: atom_id res chain seq x y z
N MET A 1 -27.02 -65.41 22.18
CA MET A 1 -27.05 -63.98 22.47
C MET A 1 -26.44 -63.26 21.28
N LYS A 2 -27.28 -62.57 20.49
CA LYS A 2 -26.82 -61.77 19.31
C LYS A 2 -26.86 -60.28 19.74
N TYR A 3 -25.72 -59.63 19.82
CA TYR A 3 -25.61 -58.20 20.12
C TYR A 3 -25.74 -57.42 18.80
N LEU A 4 -26.85 -56.68 18.64
CA LEU A 4 -27.00 -55.69 17.60
C LEU A 4 -26.24 -54.42 18.05
N VAL A 5 -25.19 -54.05 17.33
CA VAL A 5 -24.52 -52.77 17.47
C VAL A 5 -25.25 -51.78 16.56
N ALA A 6 -25.98 -50.84 17.14
CA ALA A 6 -26.60 -49.74 16.42
C ALA A 6 -25.53 -48.66 16.17
N MET A 7 -25.18 -48.51 14.90
CA MET A 7 -24.26 -47.45 14.45
C MET A 7 -25.08 -46.16 14.25
N ALA A 8 -24.90 -45.16 15.17
CA ALA A 8 -25.54 -43.87 15.01
C ALA A 8 -24.76 -43.02 13.98
N LEU A 9 -25.41 -42.72 12.86
CA LEU A 9 -24.88 -41.82 11.83
C LEU A 9 -25.10 -40.39 12.30
N ALA A 10 -24.04 -39.72 12.71
CA ALA A 10 -24.08 -38.28 13.01
C ALA A 10 -24.08 -37.48 11.71
N VAL A 11 -25.21 -36.89 11.36
CA VAL A 11 -25.33 -35.96 10.25
C VAL A 11 -24.85 -34.61 10.73
N PHE A 12 -23.65 -34.21 10.31
CA PHE A 12 -23.17 -32.85 10.49
C PHE A 12 -23.88 -31.95 9.47
N ALA A 13 -24.84 -31.15 9.94
CA ALA A 13 -25.42 -30.09 9.15
C ALA A 13 -24.39 -28.95 9.07
N ALA A 14 -23.81 -28.75 7.86
CA ALA A 14 -22.99 -27.55 7.61
C ALA A 14 -23.91 -26.32 7.67
N ALA A 15 -23.62 -25.41 8.59
CA ALA A 15 -24.29 -24.12 8.63
C ALA A 15 -23.95 -23.36 7.31
N PRO A 16 -24.93 -22.69 6.68
CA PRO A 16 -24.65 -21.89 5.49
C PRO A 16 -23.65 -20.79 5.87
N ALA A 17 -22.55 -20.68 5.13
CA ALA A 17 -21.64 -19.54 5.26
C ALA A 17 -22.43 -18.28 4.91
N SER A 18 -22.63 -17.40 5.90
CA SER A 18 -23.23 -16.09 5.66
C SER A 18 -22.26 -15.27 4.81
N ALA A 19 -22.72 -14.79 3.64
CA ALA A 19 -21.95 -13.86 2.85
C ALA A 19 -21.65 -12.60 3.67
N GLU A 20 -20.41 -12.12 3.62
CA GLU A 20 -20.05 -10.84 4.25
C GLU A 20 -20.88 -9.71 3.65
N SER A 21 -21.39 -8.82 4.50
CA SER A 21 -22.13 -7.64 4.04
C SER A 21 -21.17 -6.54 3.58
N MET A 22 -21.67 -5.64 2.72
CA MET A 22 -20.95 -4.45 2.30
C MET A 22 -20.46 -3.64 3.51
N GLN A 23 -19.19 -3.24 3.51
CA GLN A 23 -18.58 -2.43 4.56
C GLN A 23 -18.28 -1.03 4.04
N ILE A 24 -18.68 -0.01 4.78
CA ILE A 24 -18.39 1.39 4.50
C ILE A 24 -17.51 1.91 5.64
N ALA A 25 -16.28 2.29 5.32
CA ALA A 25 -15.42 3.03 6.24
C ALA A 25 -15.56 4.54 5.96
N PRO A 26 -16.26 5.31 6.80
CA PRO A 26 -16.48 6.73 6.57
C PRO A 26 -15.16 7.50 6.46
N ASN A 27 -15.18 8.61 5.73
CA ASN A 27 -14.04 9.51 5.65
C ASN A 27 -13.60 9.94 7.07
N ARG A 28 -12.29 9.94 7.32
CA ARG A 28 -11.69 10.26 8.62
C ARG A 28 -12.07 9.33 9.79
N SER A 29 -12.67 8.18 9.53
CA SER A 29 -12.90 7.15 10.55
C SER A 29 -11.62 6.39 10.95
N ARG A 30 -10.53 6.56 10.19
CA ARG A 30 -9.22 5.96 10.44
C ARG A 30 -8.23 7.05 10.83
N SER A 31 -7.35 6.74 11.78
CA SER A 31 -6.35 7.70 12.25
C SER A 31 -5.24 7.87 11.24
N SER A 32 -4.92 9.12 10.90
CA SER A 32 -3.73 9.49 10.16
C SER A 32 -2.47 9.26 11.00
N ALA A 33 -1.40 8.84 10.36
CA ALA A 33 -0.09 8.67 10.99
C ALA A 33 0.99 9.48 10.26
N LYS A 34 1.98 9.96 11.00
CA LYS A 34 3.19 10.49 10.38
C LYS A 34 3.99 9.34 9.75
N GLY A 35 4.49 9.57 8.54
CA GLY A 35 5.44 8.66 7.92
C GLY A 35 6.68 8.51 8.80
N PRO A 36 7.09 7.27 9.16
CA PRO A 36 8.27 7.06 10.01
C PRO A 36 9.53 7.67 9.41
N SER A 37 10.29 8.42 10.20
CA SER A 37 11.48 9.12 9.73
C SER A 37 12.60 8.20 9.22
N GLN A 38 12.55 6.92 9.52
CA GLN A 38 13.47 5.92 8.94
C GLN A 38 13.14 5.61 7.46
N TYR A 39 11.89 5.79 7.03
CA TYR A 39 11.43 5.47 5.67
C TYR A 39 11.10 6.70 4.83
N PHE A 40 11.03 7.88 5.45
CA PHE A 40 10.69 9.12 4.76
C PHE A 40 11.68 10.23 5.13
N THR A 41 11.95 11.10 4.17
CA THR A 41 12.64 12.37 4.38
C THR A 41 11.60 13.48 4.25
N GLY A 42 11.63 14.48 5.12
CA GLY A 42 10.64 15.55 5.18
C GLY A 42 9.35 15.13 5.90
N SER A 43 8.30 15.91 5.72
CA SER A 43 7.00 15.68 6.37
C SER A 43 6.08 14.88 5.45
N VAL A 44 5.66 13.71 5.92
CA VAL A 44 4.75 12.82 5.21
C VAL A 44 3.63 12.39 6.15
N THR A 45 2.40 12.35 5.65
CA THR A 45 1.23 11.82 6.34
C THR A 45 0.71 10.62 5.58
N VAL A 46 0.37 9.55 6.30
CA VAL A 46 -0.19 8.32 5.76
C VAL A 46 -1.56 8.08 6.39
N ASP A 47 -2.58 8.07 5.55
CA ASP A 47 -3.96 7.74 5.91
C ASP A 47 -4.28 6.33 5.39
N PRO A 48 -4.38 5.29 6.24
CA PRO A 48 -4.74 3.97 5.79
C PRO A 48 -6.16 3.99 5.21
N LEU A 49 -6.37 3.42 4.02
CA LEU A 49 -7.67 3.30 3.38
C LEU A 49 -8.31 1.94 3.67
N TYR A 50 -7.55 0.87 3.49
CA TYR A 50 -7.95 -0.51 3.81
C TYR A 50 -6.71 -1.39 4.02
N ALA A 51 -6.88 -2.46 4.77
CA ALA A 51 -5.86 -3.49 4.97
C ALA A 51 -6.16 -4.71 4.11
N ALA A 52 -5.13 -5.48 3.78
CA ALA A 52 -5.29 -6.79 3.18
C ALA A 52 -6.04 -7.72 4.14
N ASN A 53 -6.87 -8.60 3.58
CA ASN A 53 -7.58 -9.64 4.32
C ASN A 53 -7.61 -10.95 3.49
N GLU A 54 -8.33 -11.94 3.94
CA GLU A 54 -8.42 -13.25 3.26
C GLU A 54 -9.00 -13.16 1.83
N SER A 55 -9.84 -12.15 1.56
CA SER A 55 -10.49 -11.94 0.26
C SER A 55 -9.74 -10.95 -0.63
N THR A 56 -8.87 -10.10 -0.07
CA THR A 56 -8.12 -9.08 -0.80
C THR A 56 -6.63 -9.18 -0.50
N SER A 57 -5.82 -9.43 -1.52
CA SER A 57 -4.36 -9.52 -1.40
C SER A 57 -3.68 -8.16 -1.61
N SER A 58 -4.34 -7.06 -1.26
CA SER A 58 -3.81 -5.71 -1.38
C SER A 58 -4.17 -4.85 -0.18
N SER A 59 -3.40 -3.81 0.04
CA SER A 59 -3.68 -2.74 1.00
C SER A 59 -3.69 -1.39 0.29
N GLY A 60 -4.44 -0.43 0.83
CA GLY A 60 -4.51 0.93 0.30
C GLY A 60 -4.17 1.98 1.34
N GLY A 61 -3.49 3.05 0.91
CA GLY A 61 -3.19 4.21 1.71
C GLY A 61 -3.21 5.49 0.88
N LEU A 62 -3.71 6.57 1.45
CA LEU A 62 -3.51 7.92 0.93
C LEU A 62 -2.26 8.48 1.59
N VAL A 63 -1.29 8.87 0.78
CA VAL A 63 0.00 9.40 1.26
C VAL A 63 0.16 10.83 0.77
N ALA A 64 0.36 11.75 1.70
CA ALA A 64 0.58 13.17 1.43
C ALA A 64 2.01 13.55 1.79
N PHE A 65 2.69 14.20 0.87
CA PHE A 65 4.07 14.68 0.96
C PHE A 65 4.08 16.19 0.93
N GLU A 66 4.67 16.82 1.94
CA GLU A 66 4.99 18.25 1.91
C GLU A 66 6.11 18.52 0.88
N PRO A 67 6.30 19.78 0.41
CA PRO A 67 7.39 20.12 -0.50
C PRO A 67 8.75 19.61 0.00
N GLY A 68 9.48 18.92 -0.87
CA GLY A 68 10.77 18.31 -0.54
C GLY A 68 10.71 16.94 0.12
N ALA A 69 9.52 16.48 0.54
CA ALA A 69 9.35 15.20 1.19
C ALA A 69 9.34 14.04 0.18
N ARG A 70 9.94 12.91 0.59
CA ARG A 70 10.09 11.74 -0.27
C ARG A 70 10.22 10.46 0.52
N SER A 71 9.91 9.32 -0.12
CA SER A 71 10.19 7.99 0.43
C SER A 71 11.68 7.67 0.36
N ALA A 72 12.12 6.70 1.16
CA ALA A 72 13.36 5.98 0.90
C ALA A 72 13.25 5.16 -0.40
N TRP A 73 14.35 4.64 -0.91
CA TRP A 73 14.35 3.59 -1.90
C TRP A 73 13.64 2.36 -1.33
N HIS A 74 12.84 1.68 -2.13
CA HIS A 74 12.12 0.48 -1.69
C HIS A 74 11.67 -0.37 -2.87
N THR A 75 11.25 -1.60 -2.57
CA THR A 75 10.62 -2.51 -3.52
C THR A 75 9.32 -3.05 -2.95
N HIS A 76 8.48 -3.61 -3.81
CA HIS A 76 7.26 -4.30 -3.42
C HIS A 76 7.26 -5.73 -3.96
N PRO A 77 7.07 -6.78 -3.14
CA PRO A 77 7.08 -8.17 -3.61
C PRO A 77 5.94 -8.49 -4.60
N GLY A 78 4.81 -7.79 -4.50
CA GLY A 78 3.64 -7.94 -5.39
C GLY A 78 3.40 -6.76 -6.32
N GLY A 79 4.32 -5.76 -6.35
CA GLY A 79 4.14 -4.52 -7.09
C GLY A 79 3.17 -3.54 -6.43
N GLN A 80 3.15 -2.32 -6.97
CA GLN A 80 2.35 -1.21 -6.43
C GLN A 80 1.77 -0.36 -7.56
N PHE A 81 0.52 0.06 -7.39
CA PHE A 81 -0.04 1.20 -8.12
C PHE A 81 0.02 2.47 -7.27
N LEU A 82 0.39 3.58 -7.91
CA LEU A 82 0.17 4.93 -7.38
C LEU A 82 -0.83 5.64 -8.28
N ILE A 83 -1.80 6.31 -7.67
CA ILE A 83 -2.77 7.17 -8.36
C ILE A 83 -2.62 8.56 -7.76
N VAL A 84 -2.07 9.50 -8.51
CA VAL A 84 -1.84 10.86 -8.03
C VAL A 84 -3.17 11.59 -7.86
N THR A 85 -3.41 12.13 -6.68
CA THR A 85 -4.67 12.79 -6.32
C THR A 85 -4.57 14.31 -6.27
N SER A 86 -3.39 14.85 -5.93
CA SER A 86 -3.17 16.31 -5.90
C SER A 86 -1.69 16.67 -6.02
N GLY A 87 -1.42 17.91 -6.39
CA GLY A 87 -0.09 18.49 -6.41
C GLY A 87 0.79 17.99 -7.55
N THR A 88 2.12 18.09 -7.35
CA THR A 88 3.12 17.65 -8.33
C THR A 88 4.24 16.91 -7.60
N GLY A 89 4.56 15.73 -8.07
CA GLY A 89 5.58 14.89 -7.47
C GLY A 89 6.58 14.34 -8.49
N TRP A 90 7.49 13.56 -7.96
CA TRP A 90 8.47 12.80 -8.74
C TRP A 90 8.42 11.32 -8.39
N VAL A 91 8.72 10.51 -9.37
CA VAL A 91 8.98 9.07 -9.24
C VAL A 91 10.26 8.72 -10.00
N GLN A 92 11.05 7.81 -9.47
CA GLN A 92 12.26 7.34 -10.12
C GLN A 92 12.49 5.86 -9.81
N GLU A 93 12.75 5.09 -10.84
CA GLU A 93 13.30 3.73 -10.79
C GLU A 93 14.83 3.80 -10.71
N GLU A 94 15.46 2.87 -9.99
CA GLU A 94 16.92 2.82 -9.88
C GLU A 94 17.57 2.70 -11.27
N GLY A 95 18.55 3.57 -11.55
CA GLY A 95 19.21 3.66 -12.84
C GLY A 95 18.40 4.35 -13.94
N GLY A 96 17.14 4.70 -13.67
CA GLY A 96 16.26 5.41 -14.60
C GLY A 96 16.26 6.92 -14.40
N GLN A 97 15.53 7.61 -15.28
CA GLN A 97 15.31 9.04 -15.17
C GLN A 97 14.20 9.37 -14.15
N LYS A 98 14.39 10.43 -13.40
CA LYS A 98 13.35 11.01 -12.56
C LYS A 98 12.24 11.57 -13.45
N ARG A 99 11.00 11.21 -13.16
CA ARG A 99 9.81 11.59 -13.94
C ARG A 99 8.83 12.38 -13.08
N GLU A 100 8.32 13.45 -13.64
CA GLU A 100 7.24 14.24 -12.99
C GLU A 100 5.93 13.48 -13.11
N ILE A 101 5.13 13.53 -12.02
CA ILE A 101 3.80 12.94 -11.91
C ILE A 101 2.80 13.97 -11.42
N LYS A 102 1.57 13.94 -11.97
CA LYS A 102 0.50 14.93 -11.77
C LYS A 102 -0.85 14.26 -11.47
N PRO A 103 -1.84 14.99 -10.95
CA PRO A 103 -3.16 14.44 -10.68
C PRO A 103 -3.77 13.72 -11.89
N GLY A 104 -4.24 12.49 -11.64
CA GLY A 104 -4.77 11.59 -12.67
C GLY A 104 -3.74 10.62 -13.25
N ASP A 105 -2.44 10.84 -13.04
CA ASP A 105 -1.42 9.87 -13.46
C ASP A 105 -1.54 8.59 -12.64
N VAL A 106 -1.39 7.47 -13.33
CA VAL A 106 -1.35 6.12 -12.73
C VAL A 106 0.02 5.51 -13.01
N ILE A 107 0.75 5.20 -11.98
CA ILE A 107 2.07 4.60 -12.03
C ILE A 107 1.97 3.14 -11.59
N TRP A 108 2.37 2.21 -12.44
CA TRP A 108 2.57 0.81 -12.08
C TRP A 108 4.05 0.54 -11.84
N THR A 109 4.39 0.12 -10.64
CA THR A 109 5.72 -0.39 -10.30
C THR A 109 5.65 -1.90 -10.17
N PRO A 110 6.29 -2.68 -11.09
CA PRO A 110 6.31 -4.13 -11.04
C PRO A 110 6.97 -4.69 -9.78
N PRO A 111 6.72 -5.98 -9.44
CA PRO A 111 7.40 -6.65 -8.35
C PRO A 111 8.92 -6.54 -8.43
N GLY A 112 9.56 -6.20 -7.30
CA GLY A 112 11.01 -6.15 -7.16
C GLY A 112 11.70 -4.93 -7.78
N VAL A 113 10.98 -4.04 -8.47
CA VAL A 113 11.56 -2.81 -9.01
C VAL A 113 11.89 -1.84 -7.88
N LYS A 114 13.18 -1.52 -7.72
CA LYS A 114 13.65 -0.53 -6.75
C LYS A 114 13.36 0.88 -7.23
N HIS A 115 12.61 1.63 -6.43
CA HIS A 115 12.13 2.96 -6.79
C HIS A 115 11.92 3.83 -5.55
N TRP A 116 11.70 5.11 -5.79
CA TRP A 116 11.21 6.06 -4.81
C TRP A 116 10.20 7.01 -5.44
N HIS A 117 9.39 7.66 -4.62
CA HIS A 117 8.45 8.71 -5.01
C HIS A 117 8.31 9.75 -3.90
N GLY A 118 7.83 10.95 -4.27
CA GLY A 118 7.63 12.04 -3.34
C GLY A 118 7.18 13.32 -4.02
N ALA A 119 7.06 14.38 -3.23
CA ALA A 119 6.76 15.72 -3.71
C ALA A 119 7.94 16.31 -4.50
N THR A 120 7.69 17.35 -5.30
CA THR A 120 8.78 18.17 -5.83
C THR A 120 9.36 19.06 -4.74
N ALA A 121 10.47 19.72 -5.00
CA ALA A 121 11.08 20.65 -4.03
C ALA A 121 10.16 21.85 -3.71
N ALA A 122 9.29 22.24 -4.62
CA ALA A 122 8.44 23.42 -4.51
C ALA A 122 6.95 23.12 -4.24
N ASN A 123 6.47 21.93 -4.59
CA ASN A 123 5.04 21.62 -4.51
C ASN A 123 4.81 20.38 -3.66
N ALA A 124 3.79 20.41 -2.82
CA ALA A 124 3.27 19.21 -2.18
C ALA A 124 2.66 18.24 -3.21
N MET A 125 2.54 16.98 -2.84
CA MET A 125 1.90 15.96 -3.67
C MET A 125 1.17 14.95 -2.78
N SER A 126 0.04 14.45 -3.25
CA SER A 126 -0.59 13.27 -2.66
C SER A 126 -0.96 12.23 -3.70
N HIS A 127 -0.93 10.98 -3.29
CA HIS A 127 -1.37 9.85 -4.11
C HIS A 127 -2.06 8.78 -3.27
N ILE A 128 -2.89 7.98 -3.90
CA ILE A 128 -3.34 6.70 -3.35
C ILE A 128 -2.31 5.65 -3.76
N ALA A 129 -1.79 4.91 -2.78
CA ALA A 129 -0.97 3.74 -3.00
C ALA A 129 -1.84 2.49 -2.82
N ILE A 130 -1.87 1.61 -3.83
CA ILE A 130 -2.48 0.29 -3.77
C ILE A 130 -1.34 -0.71 -3.90
N THR A 131 -1.06 -1.44 -2.83
CA THR A 131 0.11 -2.30 -2.74
C THR A 131 -0.30 -3.74 -2.53
N ASN A 132 0.15 -4.63 -3.41
CA ASN A 132 -0.12 -6.05 -3.29
C ASN A 132 0.69 -6.67 -2.15
N VAL A 133 0.06 -7.61 -1.44
CA VAL A 133 0.65 -8.34 -0.32
C VAL A 133 0.99 -9.76 -0.77
N VAL A 134 2.24 -10.16 -0.56
CA VAL A 134 2.73 -11.50 -0.86
C VAL A 134 3.39 -12.06 0.40
N GLY A 135 2.91 -13.20 0.89
CA GLY A 135 3.44 -13.81 2.11
C GLY A 135 3.35 -12.92 3.37
N GLY A 136 2.30 -12.08 3.45
CA GLY A 136 2.12 -11.14 4.55
C GLY A 136 2.96 -9.86 4.46
N LYS A 137 3.70 -9.67 3.37
CA LYS A 137 4.62 -8.54 3.16
C LYS A 137 4.21 -7.72 1.94
N ASN A 138 4.28 -6.41 2.04
CA ASN A 138 3.94 -5.49 0.96
C ASN A 138 5.07 -4.54 0.55
N VAL A 139 6.13 -4.39 1.35
CA VAL A 139 7.25 -3.46 1.09
C VAL A 139 8.54 -3.97 1.68
N ASP A 140 9.65 -3.73 0.97
CA ASP A 140 11.02 -3.86 1.43
C ASP A 140 11.69 -2.48 1.39
N TRP A 141 11.87 -1.90 2.56
CA TRP A 141 12.51 -0.61 2.71
C TRP A 141 14.03 -0.73 2.61
N MET A 142 14.64 0.23 1.93
CA MET A 142 16.07 0.32 1.67
C MET A 142 16.65 1.65 2.16
N GLU A 143 17.78 2.07 1.61
CA GLU A 143 18.44 3.33 1.95
C GLU A 143 17.62 4.55 1.58
N LYS A 144 17.87 5.65 2.28
CA LYS A 144 17.22 6.93 1.95
C LYS A 144 17.74 7.48 0.62
N VAL A 145 16.85 8.17 -0.10
CA VAL A 145 17.24 8.99 -1.25
C VAL A 145 18.03 10.20 -0.73
N SER A 146 19.27 10.34 -1.15
CA SER A 146 20.10 11.50 -0.76
C SER A 146 19.57 12.79 -1.39
N ASP A 147 19.95 13.94 -0.84
CA ASP A 147 19.58 15.24 -1.43
C ASP A 147 20.17 15.40 -2.83
N GLU A 148 21.36 14.87 -3.08
CA GLU A 148 21.97 14.87 -4.41
C GLU A 148 21.15 14.05 -5.43
N GLN A 149 20.69 12.85 -5.06
CA GLN A 149 19.84 12.02 -5.91
C GLN A 149 18.48 12.67 -6.17
N TYR A 150 17.92 13.30 -5.14
CA TYR A 150 16.61 13.94 -5.22
C TYR A 150 16.63 15.18 -6.11
N LEU A 151 17.70 16.00 -6.08
CA LEU A 151 17.80 17.26 -6.82
C LEU A 151 18.32 17.10 -8.26
N LYS A 152 18.99 16.01 -8.59
CA LYS A 152 19.38 15.65 -9.97
C LYS A 152 18.16 15.26 -10.80
#